data_2278046e0b8223ac35ad0fb26ffbff80
#
_entry.id   2278046e0b8223ac35ad0fb26ffbff80
#
_cell.length_a   1.000
_cell.length_b   1.000
_cell.length_c   1.000
_cell.angle_alpha   90.00
_cell.angle_beta   90.00
_cell.angle_gamma   90.00
#
_symmetry.space_group_name_H-M   'P 1'
#
loop_
_entity.id
_entity.type
_entity.pdbx_description
1 polymer ?
#
loop_
_entity_poly.entity_id
_entity_poly.type
_entity_poly.pdbx_seq_one_letter_code
_entity_poly.pdbx_strand_id
1 'polypeptide(L)'
;MKPVVKVIQTAKNEKQAWRKLDDLELFKYYNFRMNTVSVDSSISYQKLLGFGGAFTEAAAYTWANADEKSKDEIVKAYFDKEHGLAYNLGRTTIHGCDFSLEPYTYIEEGDLQLSTFDMSREDKWLIPFLTRA
;
A
#
# COMPACT_ATOMS: atom_id res chain seq x y z
N MET A 1 2.22 -35.66 -5.54
CA MET A 1 2.54 -34.57 -6.47
C MET A 1 3.96 -34.10 -6.20
N LYS A 2 4.77 -33.87 -7.23
CA LYS A 2 6.06 -33.23 -7.04
C LYS A 2 5.81 -31.77 -6.66
N PRO A 3 6.58 -31.18 -5.73
CA PRO A 3 6.45 -29.79 -5.40
C PRO A 3 6.85 -28.92 -6.60
N VAL A 4 6.05 -27.88 -6.86
CA VAL A 4 6.20 -26.98 -8.00
C VAL A 4 6.38 -25.56 -7.51
N VAL A 5 7.28 -24.82 -8.10
CA VAL A 5 7.50 -23.39 -7.81
C VAL A 5 6.84 -22.55 -8.91
N LYS A 6 5.91 -21.70 -8.51
CA LYS A 6 5.34 -20.69 -9.40
C LYS A 6 6.31 -19.52 -9.55
N VAL A 7 6.58 -19.14 -10.79
CA VAL A 7 7.52 -18.05 -11.09
C VAL A 7 6.80 -16.83 -11.65
N ILE A 8 7.00 -15.69 -11.01
CA ILE A 8 6.53 -14.39 -11.48
C ILE A 8 7.76 -13.50 -11.63
N GLN A 9 7.94 -12.92 -12.81
CA GLN A 9 9.09 -12.10 -13.13
C GLN A 9 8.69 -10.66 -13.46
N THR A 10 9.44 -9.72 -12.91
CA THR A 10 9.49 -8.32 -13.38
C THR A 10 10.94 -7.99 -13.68
N ALA A 11 11.25 -7.58 -14.91
CA ALA A 11 12.60 -7.26 -15.31
C ALA A 11 12.65 -5.90 -16.03
N LYS A 12 13.73 -5.15 -15.86
CA LYS A 12 13.91 -3.79 -16.37
C LYS A 12 13.69 -3.66 -17.89
N ASN A 13 14.07 -4.68 -18.65
CA ASN A 13 14.02 -4.66 -20.12
C ASN A 13 12.80 -5.42 -20.69
N GLU A 14 11.89 -5.87 -19.85
CA GLU A 14 10.67 -6.57 -20.25
C GLU A 14 9.51 -5.57 -20.36
N LYS A 15 8.70 -5.71 -21.42
CA LYS A 15 7.54 -4.84 -21.64
C LYS A 15 6.41 -5.07 -20.63
N GLN A 16 6.36 -6.25 -20.02
CA GLN A 16 5.30 -6.64 -19.09
C GLN A 16 5.88 -6.89 -17.70
N ALA A 17 5.42 -6.10 -16.72
CA ALA A 17 5.62 -6.42 -15.31
C ALA A 17 4.76 -7.62 -14.89
N TRP A 18 5.17 -8.34 -13.84
CA TRP A 18 4.43 -9.48 -13.28
C TRP A 18 4.14 -10.60 -14.29
N ARG A 19 5.07 -10.83 -15.23
CA ARG A 19 4.94 -11.92 -16.19
C ARG A 19 4.99 -13.26 -15.47
N LYS A 20 3.96 -14.09 -15.63
CA LYS A 20 4.00 -15.49 -15.20
C LYS A 20 4.88 -16.26 -16.18
N LEU A 21 5.86 -16.97 -15.64
CA LEU A 21 6.69 -17.93 -16.38
C LEU A 21 6.16 -19.35 -16.15
N ASP A 22 6.72 -20.31 -16.88
CA ASP A 22 6.41 -21.71 -16.66
C ASP A 22 6.78 -22.13 -15.24
N ASP A 23 5.99 -23.02 -14.67
CA ASP A 23 6.23 -23.57 -13.35
C ASP A 23 7.51 -24.42 -13.36
N LEU A 24 8.31 -24.29 -12.30
CA LEU A 24 9.55 -25.05 -12.14
C LEU A 24 9.33 -26.26 -11.22
N GLU A 25 9.75 -27.43 -11.69
CA GLU A 25 9.81 -28.63 -10.85
C GLU A 25 11.03 -28.58 -9.93
N LEU A 26 10.84 -28.94 -8.67
CA LEU A 26 11.95 -29.08 -7.71
C LEU A 26 12.66 -30.43 -7.90
N PHE A 27 13.96 -30.38 -7.96
CA PHE A 27 14.82 -31.58 -8.00
C PHE A 27 16.07 -31.39 -7.13
N LYS A 28 16.69 -32.50 -6.72
CA LYS A 28 17.96 -32.44 -5.99
C LYS A 28 19.09 -32.07 -6.95
N TYR A 29 19.82 -31.02 -6.64
CA TYR A 29 20.95 -30.55 -7.45
C TYR A 29 22.17 -30.33 -6.57
N TYR A 30 23.32 -30.81 -6.99
CA TYR A 30 24.55 -30.81 -6.20
C TYR A 30 25.70 -29.99 -6.83
N ASN A 31 25.44 -29.24 -7.89
CA ASN A 31 26.46 -28.45 -8.57
C ASN A 31 26.32 -26.95 -8.26
N PHE A 32 27.17 -26.40 -7.43
CA PHE A 32 27.17 -25.02 -6.96
C PHE A 32 28.02 -24.06 -7.81
N ARG A 33 28.31 -24.39 -9.08
CA ARG A 33 29.08 -23.51 -9.97
C ARG A 33 28.28 -22.35 -10.58
N MET A 34 27.00 -22.25 -10.25
CA MET A 34 26.11 -21.18 -10.72
C MET A 34 25.81 -20.21 -9.57
N ASN A 35 25.38 -19.00 -9.93
CA ASN A 35 24.84 -18.06 -8.94
C ASN A 35 23.66 -18.73 -8.20
N THR A 36 23.75 -18.78 -6.89
CA THR A 36 22.81 -19.54 -6.07
C THR A 36 22.14 -18.61 -5.07
N VAL A 37 20.84 -18.76 -4.91
CA VAL A 37 20.06 -18.17 -3.81
C VAL A 37 19.67 -19.32 -2.89
N SER A 38 20.07 -19.21 -1.60
CA SER A 38 19.73 -20.19 -0.58
C SER A 38 18.55 -19.69 0.26
N VAL A 39 17.51 -20.49 0.37
CA VAL A 39 16.34 -20.18 1.20
C VAL A 39 16.18 -21.27 2.24
N ASP A 40 16.26 -20.87 3.51
CA ASP A 40 16.05 -21.78 4.65
C ASP A 40 14.81 -21.36 5.43
N SER A 41 13.71 -22.09 5.26
CA SER A 41 12.43 -21.82 5.92
C SER A 41 12.43 -22.19 7.41
N SER A 42 13.46 -22.86 7.92
CA SER A 42 13.59 -23.16 9.35
C SER A 42 14.08 -21.98 10.18
N ILE A 43 14.69 -20.99 9.51
CA ILE A 43 15.20 -19.78 10.15
C ILE A 43 14.12 -18.69 10.05
N SER A 44 13.67 -18.21 11.20
CA SER A 44 12.69 -17.14 11.29
C SER A 44 13.30 -15.90 11.96
N TYR A 45 12.97 -14.73 11.44
CA TYR A 45 13.38 -13.44 12.00
C TYR A 45 12.13 -12.70 12.54
N GLN A 46 12.06 -11.39 12.33
CA GLN A 46 10.94 -10.58 12.76
C GLN A 46 9.63 -10.95 12.00
N LYS A 47 8.50 -10.78 12.68
CA LYS A 47 7.19 -10.93 12.05
C LYS A 47 6.83 -9.66 11.27
N LEU A 48 6.57 -9.79 9.97
CA LEU A 48 6.01 -8.71 9.17
C LEU A 48 4.57 -8.45 9.61
N LEU A 49 4.26 -7.20 9.97
CA LEU A 49 2.91 -6.81 10.39
C LEU A 49 1.97 -6.56 9.21
N GLY A 50 2.52 -6.11 8.08
CA GLY A 50 1.75 -5.88 6.86
C GLY A 50 2.39 -4.82 5.96
N PHE A 51 1.60 -4.39 4.99
CA PHE A 51 1.93 -3.33 4.05
C PHE A 51 0.87 -2.25 4.07
N GLY A 52 1.22 -1.07 3.59
CA GLY A 52 0.28 0.03 3.48
C GLY A 52 0.85 1.22 2.74
N GLY A 53 0.09 2.31 2.73
CA GLY A 53 0.45 3.53 2.05
C GLY A 53 0.06 4.77 2.86
N ALA A 54 0.34 5.93 2.27
CA ALA A 54 -0.04 7.21 2.84
C ALA A 54 -1.46 7.59 2.38
N PHE A 55 -2.29 7.97 3.34
CA PHE A 55 -3.55 8.67 3.12
C PHE A 55 -3.26 10.17 3.13
N THR A 56 -3.21 10.78 1.96
CA THR A 56 -2.97 12.22 1.80
C THR A 56 -4.26 12.94 1.43
N GLU A 57 -4.34 14.23 1.71
CA GLU A 57 -5.49 15.03 1.28
C GLU A 57 -5.66 15.01 -0.24
N ALA A 58 -4.56 15.10 -1.01
CA ALA A 58 -4.63 15.01 -2.48
C ALA A 58 -5.21 13.68 -2.98
N ALA A 59 -4.84 12.56 -2.34
CA ALA A 59 -5.42 11.26 -2.67
C ALA A 59 -6.91 11.18 -2.30
N ALA A 60 -7.27 11.68 -1.11
CA ALA A 60 -8.65 11.73 -0.64
C ALA A 60 -9.53 12.62 -1.54
N TYR A 61 -9.03 13.77 -1.92
CA TYR A 61 -9.71 14.68 -2.86
C TYR A 61 -9.93 14.01 -4.23
N THR A 62 -8.91 13.36 -4.77
CA THR A 62 -9.01 12.66 -6.05
C THR A 62 -10.05 11.54 -5.96
N TRP A 63 -10.00 10.73 -4.90
CA TRP A 63 -10.98 9.68 -4.64
C TRP A 63 -12.39 10.24 -4.50
N ALA A 64 -12.59 11.31 -3.73
CA ALA A 64 -13.91 11.93 -3.50
C ALA A 64 -14.56 12.44 -4.79
N ASN A 65 -13.76 12.90 -5.76
CA ASN A 65 -14.24 13.40 -7.05
C ASN A 65 -14.39 12.31 -8.13
N ALA A 66 -14.05 11.05 -7.84
CA ALA A 66 -14.30 9.94 -8.72
C ALA A 66 -15.79 9.53 -8.68
N ASP A 67 -16.25 8.82 -9.70
CA ASP A 67 -17.56 8.15 -9.66
C ASP A 67 -17.57 6.99 -8.64
N GLU A 68 -18.77 6.60 -8.17
CA GLU A 68 -18.89 5.58 -7.11
C GLU A 68 -18.26 4.23 -7.50
N LYS A 69 -18.35 3.85 -8.77
CA LYS A 69 -17.71 2.60 -9.23
C LYS A 69 -16.21 2.66 -9.10
N SER A 70 -15.59 3.75 -9.53
CA SER A 70 -14.15 3.97 -9.40
C SER A 70 -13.71 4.07 -7.95
N LYS A 71 -14.50 4.67 -7.06
CA LYS A 71 -14.26 4.70 -5.62
C LYS A 71 -14.19 3.29 -5.04
N ASP A 72 -15.14 2.45 -5.38
CA ASP A 72 -15.19 1.07 -4.91
C ASP A 72 -14.05 0.22 -5.48
N GLU A 73 -13.73 0.41 -6.76
CA GLU A 73 -12.61 -0.29 -7.41
C GLU A 73 -11.26 0.08 -6.76
N ILE A 74 -11.03 1.35 -6.43
CA ILE A 74 -9.83 1.80 -5.73
C ILE A 74 -9.73 1.14 -4.35
N VAL A 75 -10.79 1.24 -3.55
CA VAL A 75 -10.80 0.64 -2.21
C VAL A 75 -10.57 -0.86 -2.28
N LYS A 76 -11.25 -1.55 -3.17
CA LYS A 76 -11.07 -2.99 -3.38
C LYS A 76 -9.64 -3.33 -3.82
N ALA A 77 -9.06 -2.58 -4.77
CA ALA A 77 -7.72 -2.86 -5.27
C ALA A 77 -6.65 -2.78 -4.18
N TYR A 78 -6.78 -1.85 -3.23
CA TYR A 78 -5.78 -1.66 -2.19
C TYR A 78 -6.06 -2.46 -0.91
N PHE A 79 -7.32 -2.58 -0.48
CA PHE A 79 -7.64 -3.06 0.88
C PHE A 79 -8.33 -4.42 0.93
N ASP A 80 -8.95 -4.88 -0.17
CA ASP A 80 -9.56 -6.21 -0.19
C ASP A 80 -8.52 -7.32 0.03
N LYS A 81 -8.81 -8.21 0.99
CA LYS A 81 -7.87 -9.25 1.43
C LYS A 81 -7.71 -10.39 0.44
N GLU A 82 -8.69 -10.61 -0.41
CA GLU A 82 -8.72 -11.75 -1.34
C GLU A 82 -8.36 -11.35 -2.77
N HIS A 83 -8.79 -10.16 -3.20
CA HIS A 83 -8.70 -9.71 -4.59
C HIS A 83 -7.90 -8.42 -4.76
N GLY A 84 -7.40 -7.81 -3.68
CA GLY A 84 -6.60 -6.60 -3.66
C GLY A 84 -5.19 -6.83 -3.12
N LEU A 85 -4.53 -5.72 -2.78
CA LEU A 85 -3.20 -5.74 -2.18
C LEU A 85 -3.21 -6.06 -0.68
N ALA A 86 -4.39 -6.16 -0.07
CA ALA A 86 -4.59 -6.43 1.34
C ALA A 86 -3.82 -5.47 2.27
N TYR A 87 -3.77 -4.19 1.93
CA TYR A 87 -3.15 -3.19 2.81
C TYR A 87 -3.87 -3.16 4.16
N ASN A 88 -3.10 -3.21 5.23
CA ASN A 88 -3.58 -3.24 6.61
C ASN A 88 -2.87 -2.21 7.51
N LEU A 89 -2.03 -1.37 6.92
CA LEU A 89 -1.37 -0.26 7.57
C LEU A 89 -1.62 1.01 6.75
N GLY A 90 -1.78 2.14 7.44
CA GLY A 90 -1.94 3.43 6.80
C GLY A 90 -1.21 4.52 7.59
N ARG A 91 -0.78 5.56 6.90
CA ARG A 91 -0.21 6.75 7.49
C ARG A 91 -0.97 7.97 7.01
N THR A 92 -1.38 8.82 7.91
CA THR A 92 -1.90 10.15 7.59
C THR A 92 -1.09 11.23 8.28
N THR A 93 -1.25 12.47 7.85
CA THR A 93 -0.60 13.64 8.45
C THR A 93 -1.46 14.23 9.55
N ILE A 94 -0.84 14.94 10.47
CA ILE A 94 -1.47 15.89 11.37
C ILE A 94 -1.14 17.27 10.81
N HIS A 95 -2.13 18.07 10.51
CA HIS A 95 -2.04 19.31 9.71
C HIS A 95 -1.71 19.06 8.23
N GLY A 96 -1.53 20.15 7.47
CA GLY A 96 -1.10 20.12 6.09
C GLY A 96 0.32 19.57 5.90
N CYS A 97 0.56 19.03 4.72
CA CYS A 97 1.87 18.58 4.27
C CYS A 97 2.06 18.97 2.80
N ASP A 98 3.19 18.60 2.21
CA ASP A 98 3.49 18.83 0.79
C ASP A 98 2.56 18.10 -0.19
N PHE A 99 1.76 17.15 0.30
CA PHE A 99 0.68 16.47 -0.45
C PHE A 99 -0.73 16.95 -0.05
N SER A 100 -0.83 18.12 0.56
CA SER A 100 -2.12 18.80 0.77
C SER A 100 -2.46 19.69 -0.42
N LEU A 101 -3.74 20.03 -0.59
CA LEU A 101 -4.21 20.93 -1.64
C LEU A 101 -3.65 22.33 -1.45
N GLU A 102 -3.45 22.71 -0.19
CA GLU A 102 -2.80 23.95 0.24
C GLU A 102 -2.26 23.79 1.68
N PRO A 103 -1.32 24.63 2.13
CA PRO A 103 -0.87 24.61 3.52
C PRO A 103 -2.02 24.97 4.48
N TYR A 104 -2.15 24.23 5.59
CA TYR A 104 -3.13 24.52 6.64
C TYR A 104 -2.68 23.95 7.99
N THR A 105 -3.27 24.48 9.04
CA THR A 105 -3.15 23.98 10.42
C THR A 105 -4.54 23.83 11.01
N TYR A 106 -4.69 22.97 12.02
CA TYR A 106 -5.96 22.78 12.73
C TYR A 106 -6.26 23.89 13.72
N ILE A 107 -5.29 24.76 13.99
CA ILE A 107 -5.37 25.75 15.04
C ILE A 107 -4.56 27.00 14.62
N GLU A 108 -5.00 28.19 15.01
CA GLU A 108 -4.24 29.41 14.82
C GLU A 108 -3.00 29.47 15.71
N GLU A 109 -1.94 30.07 15.20
CA GLU A 109 -0.69 30.23 15.95
C GLU A 109 -0.91 31.04 17.23
N GLY A 110 -0.44 30.48 18.35
CA GLY A 110 -0.56 31.15 19.66
C GLY A 110 -1.86 30.90 20.40
N ASP A 111 -2.82 30.16 19.84
CA ASP A 111 -4.05 29.77 20.56
C ASP A 111 -3.82 28.60 21.51
N LEU A 112 -3.36 28.93 22.73
CA LEU A 112 -3.12 27.94 23.80
C LEU A 112 -4.39 27.34 24.40
N GLN A 113 -5.54 27.92 24.13
CA GLN A 113 -6.83 27.47 24.65
C GLN A 113 -7.55 26.52 23.67
N LEU A 114 -7.00 26.29 22.50
CA LEU A 114 -7.56 25.49 21.42
C LEU A 114 -8.95 25.96 20.95
N SER A 115 -9.24 27.26 21.10
CA SER A 115 -10.54 27.84 20.76
C SER A 115 -10.79 27.91 19.24
N THR A 116 -9.72 27.89 18.45
CA THR A 116 -9.74 27.96 16.99
C THR A 116 -9.52 26.57 16.36
N PHE A 117 -9.55 25.48 17.17
CA PHE A 117 -9.35 24.14 16.67
C PHE A 117 -10.46 23.74 15.69
N ASP A 118 -10.07 23.41 14.45
CA ASP A 118 -10.97 23.04 13.36
C ASP A 118 -10.42 21.87 12.54
N MET A 119 -11.20 20.82 12.42
CA MET A 119 -10.92 19.64 11.58
C MET A 119 -11.91 19.49 10.40
N SER A 120 -12.68 20.52 10.10
CA SER A 120 -13.70 20.46 9.04
C SER A 120 -13.12 20.10 7.66
N ARG A 121 -11.85 20.34 7.45
CA ARG A 121 -11.13 20.00 6.24
C ARG A 121 -10.91 18.49 6.11
N GLU A 122 -10.52 17.82 7.19
CA GLU A 122 -10.40 16.36 7.25
C GLU A 122 -11.76 15.69 7.13
N ASP A 123 -12.78 16.21 7.78
CA ASP A 123 -14.16 15.71 7.70
C ASP A 123 -14.68 15.75 6.26
N LYS A 124 -14.21 16.70 5.47
CA LYS A 124 -14.62 16.84 4.08
C LYS A 124 -13.97 15.82 3.15
N TRP A 125 -12.70 15.51 3.33
CA TRP A 125 -11.93 14.73 2.37
C TRP A 125 -11.35 13.44 2.95
N LEU A 126 -10.52 13.57 3.96
CA LEU A 126 -9.67 12.49 4.46
C LEU A 126 -10.45 11.45 5.25
N ILE A 127 -11.32 11.88 6.18
CA ILE A 127 -12.09 10.99 7.03
C ILE A 127 -13.06 10.11 6.23
N PRO A 128 -13.81 10.62 5.24
CA PRO A 128 -14.63 9.76 4.38
C PRO A 128 -13.83 8.71 3.63
N PHE A 129 -12.63 9.05 3.13
CA PHE A 129 -11.76 8.10 2.46
C PHE A 129 -11.22 7.03 3.41
N LEU A 130 -10.73 7.44 4.59
CA LEU A 130 -10.26 6.53 5.63
C LEU A 130 -11.36 5.57 6.12
N THR A 131 -12.59 6.08 6.26
CA THR A 131 -13.73 5.28 6.71
C THR A 131 -14.15 4.23 5.70
N ARG A 132 -13.93 4.51 4.40
CA ARG A 132 -14.27 3.60 3.32
C ARG A 132 -13.20 2.53 3.10
N ALA A 133 -11.95 2.81 3.44
CA ALA A 133 -10.81 1.93 3.27
C ALA A 133 -10.69 0.89 4.40
#